data_f55cb33e1b97d774b798c3dfb0cabf84
#
_entry.id   f55cb33e1b97d774b798c3dfb0cabf84
#
_cell.length_a   1.000
_cell.length_b   1.000
_cell.length_c   1.000
_cell.angle_alpha   90.00
_cell.angle_beta   90.00
_cell.angle_gamma   90.00
#
_symmetry.space_group_name_H-M   'P 1'
#
loop_
_entity.id
_entity.type
_entity.pdbx_description
1 polymer ?
#
loop_
_entity_poly.entity_id
_entity_poly.type
_entity_poly.pdbx_seq_one_letter_code
_entity_poly.pdbx_strand_id
1 'polypeptide(L)'
;MNKALIRSSLAALFITSGANAALPDYSSFELQARSNLLVNDNGYNLPPGASFNSISADINASAQVAFRVGVVPDAADPAQSRSGIWLGAHGTGELVYTGPIDASIDNDACLNDGGDVAFTLSTSGTGNNLYLYAAAAGSAGAISTLPLIPNSYGNPCVNTIGDIGFEASFSSGRAYAARIGGTTSIYAGDAATVPGSPYTYLYTPSFNTVATIAAKVATSVDQFTKVEIRRFASDGSSVLVLANQATDPRSPYTKFDNSVALGENGTIAVVATRASDNRRVVLRSDGVTTIEIAAVDPIGTIRDIDFFAPAINDRGWVAFRARDAAGQAIYVGDGSALVRAIGNADLIDTDLGPGQIGQDNDNDAVFSGRPAINARGDIAFVAGLYPQGDRQTEWGSGVFVAYAGARDAIFADGFDG
;
A
#
# COMPACT_ATOMS: atom_id res chain seq x y z
N MET A 1 16.49 -67.15 19.29
CA MET A 1 15.43 -66.67 18.45
C MET A 1 14.74 -65.47 19.24
N ASN A 2 15.21 -64.26 19.03
CA ASN A 2 14.63 -63.07 19.67
C ASN A 2 13.77 -62.33 18.64
N LYS A 3 12.46 -62.26 18.88
CA LYS A 3 11.51 -61.45 18.07
C LYS A 3 11.53 -60.03 18.62
N ALA A 4 12.04 -59.09 17.82
CA ALA A 4 11.92 -57.67 18.08
C ALA A 4 10.51 -57.19 17.66
N LEU A 5 9.76 -56.62 18.61
CA LEU A 5 8.50 -55.95 18.38
C LEU A 5 8.80 -54.51 17.89
N ILE A 6 8.48 -54.23 16.64
CA ILE A 6 8.46 -52.87 16.10
C ILE A 6 7.13 -52.21 16.54
N ARG A 7 7.20 -51.23 17.43
CA ARG A 7 6.07 -50.35 17.75
C ARG A 7 6.04 -49.21 16.77
N SER A 8 5.06 -49.23 15.87
CA SER A 8 4.75 -48.09 14.99
C SER A 8 4.01 -47.01 15.80
N SER A 9 4.68 -45.90 16.06
CA SER A 9 4.02 -44.72 16.61
C SER A 9 3.30 -43.96 15.50
N LEU A 10 1.97 -44.04 15.48
CA LEU A 10 1.13 -43.21 14.62
C LEU A 10 1.08 -41.81 15.24
N ALA A 11 1.83 -40.84 14.69
CA ALA A 11 1.69 -39.43 15.04
C ALA A 11 0.41 -38.92 14.39
N ALA A 12 -0.62 -38.65 15.18
CA ALA A 12 -1.80 -37.97 14.75
C ALA A 12 -1.45 -36.49 14.47
N LEU A 13 -1.42 -36.13 13.20
CA LEU A 13 -1.31 -34.72 12.76
C LEU A 13 -2.65 -34.03 13.09
N PHE A 14 -2.72 -33.32 14.19
CA PHE A 14 -3.83 -32.40 14.46
C PHE A 14 -3.71 -31.21 13.49
N ILE A 15 -4.45 -31.26 12.39
CA ILE A 15 -4.74 -30.08 11.58
C ILE A 15 -5.72 -29.24 12.40
N THR A 16 -5.21 -28.30 13.17
CA THR A 16 -6.06 -27.23 13.70
C THR A 16 -6.49 -26.38 12.51
N SER A 17 -7.72 -26.58 12.05
CA SER A 17 -8.39 -25.59 11.23
C SER A 17 -8.47 -24.30 12.06
N GLY A 18 -7.53 -23.37 11.84
CA GLY A 18 -7.63 -22.06 12.43
C GLY A 18 -8.98 -21.48 12.01
N ALA A 19 -9.86 -21.22 12.97
CA ALA A 19 -11.06 -20.45 12.71
C ALA A 19 -10.60 -19.13 12.08
N ASN A 20 -10.98 -18.85 10.84
CA ASN A 20 -10.76 -17.55 10.24
C ASN A 20 -11.39 -16.53 11.18
N ALA A 21 -10.59 -15.58 11.68
CA ALA A 21 -11.12 -14.48 12.47
C ALA A 21 -12.16 -13.76 11.60
N ALA A 22 -13.33 -13.48 12.16
CA ALA A 22 -14.36 -12.72 11.45
C ALA A 22 -13.78 -11.36 11.00
N LEU A 23 -14.23 -10.87 9.84
CA LEU A 23 -13.89 -9.52 9.39
C LEU A 23 -14.33 -8.50 10.43
N PRO A 24 -13.55 -7.44 10.66
CA PRO A 24 -13.91 -6.40 11.63
C PRO A 24 -15.11 -5.57 11.16
N ASP A 25 -15.79 -4.97 12.12
CA ASP A 25 -16.67 -3.83 11.86
C ASP A 25 -15.87 -2.53 11.92
N TYR A 26 -16.18 -1.57 11.06
CA TYR A 26 -15.54 -0.26 11.00
C TYR A 26 -16.54 0.83 11.40
N SER A 27 -16.60 1.10 12.70
CA SER A 27 -17.49 2.12 13.26
C SER A 27 -16.74 3.28 13.93
N SER A 28 -15.41 3.20 13.99
CA SER A 28 -14.55 4.23 14.58
C SER A 28 -13.53 4.73 13.57
N PHE A 29 -13.53 6.05 13.37
CA PHE A 29 -12.66 6.73 12.42
C PHE A 29 -11.93 7.86 13.14
N GLU A 30 -10.68 8.12 12.77
CA GLU A 30 -9.89 9.19 13.35
C GLU A 30 -9.14 9.95 12.27
N LEU A 31 -9.31 11.28 12.27
CA LEU A 31 -8.58 12.19 11.40
C LEU A 31 -7.14 12.32 11.91
N GLN A 32 -6.16 12.02 11.07
CA GLN A 32 -4.75 12.16 11.37
C GLN A 32 -4.22 13.55 10.95
N ALA A 33 -4.58 13.99 9.76
CA ALA A 33 -4.26 15.31 9.24
C ALA A 33 -5.27 15.71 8.17
N ARG A 34 -5.49 17.02 7.99
CA ARG A 34 -6.31 17.58 6.92
C ARG A 34 -5.52 18.64 6.16
N SER A 35 -5.42 18.46 4.85
CA SER A 35 -4.94 19.48 3.94
C SER A 35 -6.07 20.42 3.58
N ASN A 36 -5.80 21.70 3.61
CA ASN A 36 -6.76 22.72 3.23
C ASN A 36 -6.42 23.30 1.85
N LEU A 37 -7.37 23.25 0.94
CA LEU A 37 -7.23 23.83 -0.39
C LEU A 37 -7.97 25.17 -0.56
N LEU A 38 -8.94 25.49 0.28
CA LEU A 38 -9.90 26.56 0.02
C LEU A 38 -10.01 27.59 1.15
N VAL A 39 -9.61 27.26 2.35
CA VAL A 39 -9.72 28.14 3.52
C VAL A 39 -8.34 28.65 3.89
N ASN A 40 -8.22 29.91 4.29
CA ASN A 40 -6.95 30.51 4.72
C ASN A 40 -6.47 29.99 6.09
N ASP A 41 -6.76 28.74 6.43
CA ASP A 41 -6.21 28.07 7.59
C ASP A 41 -4.99 27.20 7.19
N ASN A 42 -4.22 26.77 8.16
CA ASN A 42 -3.01 25.96 7.93
C ASN A 42 -3.32 24.46 7.78
N GLY A 43 -4.59 24.08 7.60
CA GLY A 43 -5.02 22.70 7.70
C GLY A 43 -5.02 22.21 9.17
N TYR A 44 -5.28 20.93 9.36
CA TYR A 44 -5.25 20.29 10.68
C TYR A 44 -4.04 19.39 10.80
N ASN A 45 -3.30 19.52 11.92
CA ASN A 45 -2.13 18.71 12.25
C ASN A 45 -1.03 18.74 11.16
N LEU A 46 -0.94 19.88 10.47
CA LEU A 46 0.08 20.20 9.48
C LEU A 46 0.75 21.52 9.83
N PRO A 47 2.06 21.66 9.61
CA PRO A 47 2.69 22.97 9.78
C PRO A 47 2.22 23.97 8.72
N PRO A 48 2.38 25.28 8.98
CA PRO A 48 2.04 26.32 8.01
C PRO A 48 2.64 26.07 6.63
N GLY A 49 1.83 26.21 5.60
CA GLY A 49 2.23 25.98 4.20
C GLY A 49 2.33 24.53 3.78
N ALA A 50 2.08 23.57 4.66
CA ALA A 50 2.02 22.16 4.28
C ALA A 50 0.65 21.78 3.74
N SER A 51 0.64 21.00 2.66
CA SER A 51 -0.55 20.50 2.01
C SER A 51 -0.31 19.16 1.33
N PHE A 52 -1.38 18.46 1.03
CA PHE A 52 -1.35 17.24 0.21
C PHE A 52 -2.63 17.13 -0.61
N ASN A 53 -2.51 16.41 -1.71
CA ASN A 53 -3.62 15.94 -2.53
C ASN A 53 -3.25 14.51 -2.99
N SER A 54 -3.74 13.97 -4.00
CA SER A 54 -3.38 12.70 -4.70
C SER A 54 -2.20 11.90 -4.10
N ILE A 55 -2.34 11.45 -2.86
CA ILE A 55 -1.36 10.66 -2.10
C ILE A 55 -1.96 9.34 -1.64
N SER A 56 -1.11 8.35 -1.30
CA SER A 56 -1.46 7.23 -0.43
C SER A 56 -0.84 7.45 0.95
N ALA A 57 -1.53 7.01 1.98
CA ALA A 57 -1.00 6.92 3.33
C ALA A 57 -0.68 5.46 3.64
N ASP A 58 0.42 5.21 4.35
CA ASP A 58 0.79 3.89 4.86
C ASP A 58 0.54 3.80 6.36
N ILE A 59 0.34 2.59 6.90
CA ILE A 59 -0.01 2.35 8.30
C ILE A 59 0.75 1.15 8.87
N ASN A 60 1.28 1.31 10.09
CA ASN A 60 1.96 0.22 10.80
C ASN A 60 1.06 -0.45 11.86
N ALA A 61 1.59 -1.48 12.53
CA ALA A 61 0.88 -2.24 13.57
C ALA A 61 0.44 -1.38 14.78
N SER A 62 1.08 -0.25 15.03
CA SER A 62 0.73 0.70 16.10
C SER A 62 -0.26 1.77 15.65
N ALA A 63 -0.83 1.66 14.45
CA ALA A 63 -1.67 2.67 13.78
C ALA A 63 -0.96 4.03 13.58
N GLN A 64 0.37 4.07 13.57
CA GLN A 64 1.07 5.21 13.03
C GLN A 64 0.85 5.26 11.52
N VAL A 65 0.72 6.47 11.00
CA VAL A 65 0.49 6.73 9.58
C VAL A 65 1.62 7.60 9.04
N ALA A 66 2.12 7.25 7.86
CA ALA A 66 3.11 8.05 7.14
C ALA A 66 2.60 8.42 5.75
N PHE A 67 2.87 9.64 5.32
CA PHE A 67 2.54 10.12 3.97
C PHE A 67 3.43 11.30 3.57
N ARG A 68 3.51 11.55 2.27
CA ARG A 68 4.23 12.70 1.73
C ARG A 68 3.36 13.95 1.75
N VAL A 69 4.00 15.11 1.95
CA VAL A 69 3.36 16.42 1.88
C VAL A 69 4.19 17.38 1.01
N GLY A 70 3.53 18.32 0.36
CA GLY A 70 4.15 19.52 -0.18
C GLY A 70 4.22 20.59 0.90
N VAL A 71 5.30 21.38 0.95
CA VAL A 71 5.46 22.49 1.88
C VAL A 71 5.83 23.72 1.09
N VAL A 72 5.00 24.74 1.16
CA VAL A 72 5.23 26.08 0.58
C VAL A 72 5.27 27.08 1.75
N PRO A 73 6.46 27.37 2.31
CA PRO A 73 6.59 28.17 3.52
C PRO A 73 6.07 29.61 3.37
N ASP A 74 6.16 30.15 2.16
CA ASP A 74 5.63 31.47 1.80
C ASP A 74 4.79 31.37 0.52
N ALA A 75 3.47 31.57 0.66
CA ALA A 75 2.56 31.55 -0.48
C ALA A 75 2.86 32.64 -1.53
N ALA A 76 3.56 33.71 -1.15
CA ALA A 76 4.00 34.77 -2.06
C ALA A 76 5.29 34.37 -2.84
N ASP A 77 6.01 33.35 -2.39
CA ASP A 77 7.20 32.80 -3.07
C ASP A 77 7.08 31.28 -3.26
N PRO A 78 6.29 30.78 -4.23
CA PRO A 78 6.15 29.35 -4.50
C PRO A 78 7.46 28.68 -4.91
N ALA A 79 8.49 29.45 -5.29
CA ALA A 79 9.83 28.91 -5.61
C ALA A 79 10.54 28.32 -4.38
N GLN A 80 10.06 28.57 -3.16
CA GLN A 80 10.52 27.94 -1.92
C GLN A 80 9.86 26.58 -1.64
N SER A 81 9.15 26.03 -2.59
CA SER A 81 8.43 24.76 -2.42
C SER A 81 9.39 23.61 -2.09
N ARG A 82 8.95 22.73 -1.21
CA ARG A 82 9.68 21.56 -0.72
C ARG A 82 8.72 20.38 -0.60
N SER A 83 9.27 19.19 -0.48
CA SER A 83 8.51 18.00 -0.09
C SER A 83 8.94 17.53 1.28
N GLY A 84 8.01 16.94 2.03
CA GLY A 84 8.26 16.39 3.35
C GLY A 84 7.57 15.06 3.56
N ILE A 85 7.94 14.39 4.65
CA ILE A 85 7.26 13.21 5.19
C ILE A 85 6.62 13.59 6.52
N TRP A 86 5.33 13.36 6.60
CA TRP A 86 4.56 13.44 7.84
C TRP A 86 4.44 12.04 8.46
N LEU A 87 4.60 11.96 9.78
CA LEU A 87 4.45 10.74 10.58
C LEU A 87 3.68 11.06 11.85
N GLY A 88 2.68 10.26 12.18
CA GLY A 88 1.91 10.45 13.40
C GLY A 88 0.93 9.32 13.68
N ALA A 89 0.23 9.43 14.81
CA ALA A 89 -0.83 8.52 15.24
C ALA A 89 -1.82 9.27 16.14
N HIS A 90 -3.04 8.74 16.23
CA HIS A 90 -4.05 9.23 17.17
C HIS A 90 -4.31 10.75 17.08
N GLY A 91 -4.40 11.26 15.84
CA GLY A 91 -4.66 12.68 15.59
C GLY A 91 -3.52 13.61 15.99
N THR A 92 -2.32 13.08 16.21
CA THR A 92 -1.10 13.86 16.48
C THR A 92 0.04 13.40 15.58
N GLY A 93 0.87 14.33 15.12
CA GLY A 93 2.03 14.00 14.28
C GLY A 93 2.79 15.24 13.85
N GLU A 94 3.87 15.01 13.13
CA GLU A 94 4.79 16.07 12.70
C GLU A 94 5.47 15.75 11.37
N LEU A 95 6.11 16.75 10.77
CA LEU A 95 7.04 16.54 9.66
C LEU A 95 8.35 15.99 10.21
N VAL A 96 8.57 14.70 10.02
CA VAL A 96 9.83 14.01 10.40
C VAL A 96 10.95 14.27 9.39
N TYR A 97 10.61 14.75 8.21
CA TYR A 97 11.55 15.15 7.18
C TYR A 97 10.98 16.30 6.35
N THR A 98 11.84 17.27 6.02
CA THR A 98 11.60 18.30 5.02
C THR A 98 12.83 18.37 4.10
N GLY A 99 12.60 18.18 2.82
CA GLY A 99 13.64 18.23 1.79
C GLY A 99 14.20 19.62 1.54
N PRO A 100 15.29 19.73 0.76
CA PRO A 100 15.77 21.02 0.25
C PRO A 100 14.72 21.69 -0.66
N ILE A 101 14.97 22.95 -0.99
CA ILE A 101 14.17 23.68 -1.98
C ILE A 101 14.24 22.93 -3.33
N ASP A 102 13.15 22.92 -4.06
CA ASP A 102 12.97 22.23 -5.35
C ASP A 102 13.15 20.70 -5.30
N ALA A 103 13.17 20.12 -4.10
CA ALA A 103 13.14 18.67 -3.98
C ALA A 103 11.73 18.13 -4.03
N SER A 104 11.52 17.01 -4.71
CA SER A 104 10.26 16.26 -4.73
C SER A 104 10.41 14.85 -4.17
N ILE A 105 9.38 14.41 -3.45
CA ILE A 105 9.21 13.01 -3.06
C ILE A 105 8.27 12.38 -4.11
N ASP A 106 8.82 11.50 -4.94
CA ASP A 106 8.16 11.05 -6.17
C ASP A 106 7.22 9.86 -5.94
N ASN A 107 7.46 9.05 -4.90
CA ASN A 107 6.68 7.86 -4.58
C ASN A 107 5.97 8.03 -3.24
N ASP A 108 4.96 7.19 -2.98
CA ASP A 108 4.36 7.12 -1.66
C ASP A 108 5.38 6.64 -0.62
N ALA A 109 5.25 7.11 0.60
CA ALA A 109 6.05 6.66 1.73
C ALA A 109 5.70 5.22 2.09
N CYS A 110 6.69 4.42 2.51
CA CYS A 110 6.47 3.10 3.09
C CYS A 110 6.97 3.10 4.54
N LEU A 111 6.09 2.72 5.46
CA LEU A 111 6.28 2.76 6.91
C LEU A 111 6.42 1.33 7.46
N ASN A 112 7.41 1.09 8.33
CA ASN A 112 7.52 -0.16 9.07
C ASN A 112 6.95 -0.05 10.50
N ASP A 113 6.89 -1.19 11.20
CA ASP A 113 6.39 -1.25 12.58
C ASP A 113 7.30 -0.53 13.60
N GLY A 114 8.55 -0.26 13.25
CA GLY A 114 9.50 0.52 14.04
C GLY A 114 9.35 2.04 13.89
N GLY A 115 8.50 2.50 12.97
CA GLY A 115 8.35 3.92 12.64
C GLY A 115 9.35 4.44 11.61
N ASP A 116 10.19 3.57 11.00
CA ASP A 116 11.07 3.97 9.92
C ASP A 116 10.27 4.18 8.64
N VAL A 117 10.67 5.16 7.83
CA VAL A 117 9.98 5.50 6.58
C VAL A 117 10.95 5.51 5.41
N ALA A 118 10.72 4.66 4.41
CA ALA A 118 11.45 4.68 3.15
C ALA A 118 10.72 5.54 2.11
N PHE A 119 11.48 6.34 1.37
CA PHE A 119 10.97 7.19 0.31
C PHE A 119 12.06 7.51 -0.73
N THR A 120 11.67 8.05 -1.88
CA THR A 120 12.61 8.58 -2.86
C THR A 120 12.58 10.11 -2.85
N LEU A 121 13.74 10.72 -3.02
CA LEU A 121 13.88 12.17 -3.12
C LEU A 121 14.59 12.52 -4.41
N SER A 122 13.96 13.32 -5.25
CA SER A 122 14.50 13.91 -6.46
C SER A 122 14.93 15.35 -6.20
N THR A 123 16.14 15.72 -6.65
CA THR A 123 16.63 17.09 -6.62
C THR A 123 17.24 17.47 -7.96
N SER A 124 17.19 18.75 -8.31
CA SER A 124 17.65 19.27 -9.61
C SER A 124 19.18 19.08 -9.85
N GLY A 125 19.96 18.73 -8.84
CA GLY A 125 21.43 18.60 -8.97
C GLY A 125 21.94 17.17 -8.82
N THR A 126 21.23 16.31 -8.07
CA THR A 126 21.70 14.97 -7.72
C THR A 126 20.81 13.85 -8.23
N GLY A 127 19.72 14.20 -8.94
CA GLY A 127 18.75 13.23 -9.45
C GLY A 127 17.90 12.61 -8.34
N ASN A 128 17.36 11.42 -8.63
CA ASN A 128 16.51 10.68 -7.71
C ASN A 128 17.34 9.74 -6.83
N ASN A 129 17.15 9.78 -5.52
CA ASN A 129 17.88 8.99 -4.53
C ASN A 129 16.94 8.29 -3.57
N LEU A 130 17.38 7.15 -3.04
CA LEU A 130 16.71 6.42 -1.97
C LEU A 130 17.02 7.03 -0.61
N TYR A 131 16.00 7.27 0.20
CA TYR A 131 16.12 7.85 1.54
C TYR A 131 15.43 6.95 2.57
N LEU A 132 15.94 6.99 3.79
CA LEU A 132 15.32 6.39 4.97
C LEU A 132 15.29 7.41 6.10
N TYR A 133 14.10 7.66 6.64
CA TYR A 133 13.94 8.22 7.98
C TYR A 133 14.04 7.07 8.98
N ALA A 134 15.00 7.13 9.89
CA ALA A 134 15.20 6.17 10.97
C ALA A 134 14.59 6.74 12.27
N ALA A 135 13.51 6.16 12.73
CA ALA A 135 12.76 6.65 13.91
C ALA A 135 13.63 6.69 15.17
N ALA A 136 14.44 5.65 15.39
CA ALA A 136 15.36 5.58 16.54
C ALA A 136 16.43 6.69 16.54
N ALA A 137 16.81 7.22 15.36
CA ALA A 137 17.78 8.31 15.21
C ALA A 137 17.08 9.69 15.12
N GLY A 138 15.78 9.74 14.88
CA GLY A 138 15.02 10.98 14.64
C GLY A 138 15.50 11.76 13.43
N SER A 139 16.05 11.08 12.40
CA SER A 139 16.65 11.75 11.25
C SER A 139 16.53 10.94 9.96
N ALA A 140 16.51 11.62 8.83
CA ALA A 140 16.49 11.00 7.51
C ALA A 140 17.79 11.23 6.76
N GLY A 141 18.20 10.26 5.95
CA GLY A 141 19.40 10.32 5.14
C GLY A 141 19.31 9.49 3.86
N ALA A 142 20.15 9.85 2.89
CA ALA A 142 20.31 9.07 1.67
C ALA A 142 20.94 7.70 1.97
N ILE A 143 20.42 6.67 1.34
CA ILE A 143 20.87 5.29 1.49
C ILE A 143 21.80 4.93 0.33
N SER A 144 23.02 4.48 0.65
CA SER A 144 23.92 3.92 -0.35
C SER A 144 23.43 2.57 -0.83
N THR A 145 23.35 2.40 -2.14
CA THR A 145 22.96 1.15 -2.80
C THR A 145 24.12 0.48 -3.53
N LEU A 146 25.36 0.87 -3.24
CA LEU A 146 26.54 0.27 -3.85
C LEU A 146 26.54 -1.27 -3.66
N PRO A 147 27.02 -2.05 -4.66
CA PRO A 147 27.65 -1.58 -5.92
C PRO A 147 26.66 -1.16 -7.02
N LEU A 148 25.34 -1.17 -6.74
CA LEU A 148 24.31 -0.82 -7.71
C LEU A 148 24.16 0.71 -7.81
N ILE A 149 24.24 1.25 -9.03
CA ILE A 149 24.10 2.69 -9.29
C ILE A 149 23.02 2.89 -10.36
N PRO A 150 21.73 2.90 -9.99
CA PRO A 150 20.64 3.19 -10.93
C PRO A 150 20.52 4.68 -11.22
N ASN A 151 19.83 5.01 -12.32
CA ASN A 151 19.48 6.38 -12.67
C ASN A 151 18.36 6.93 -11.79
N SER A 152 17.46 6.03 -11.35
CA SER A 152 16.38 6.37 -10.42
C SER A 152 15.91 5.15 -9.64
N TYR A 153 15.25 5.43 -8.52
CA TYR A 153 14.63 4.45 -7.63
C TYR A 153 13.10 4.63 -7.66
N GLY A 154 12.38 3.52 -7.59
CA GLY A 154 10.93 3.52 -7.53
C GLY A 154 10.41 2.62 -6.41
N ASN A 155 9.27 3.01 -5.84
CA ASN A 155 8.48 2.22 -4.89
C ASN A 155 9.32 1.57 -3.78
N PRO A 156 10.15 2.35 -3.04
CA PRO A 156 10.91 1.80 -1.93
C PRO A 156 9.97 1.37 -0.81
N CYS A 157 10.29 0.24 -0.18
CA CYS A 157 9.59 -0.18 1.02
C CYS A 157 10.58 -0.78 2.02
N VAL A 158 10.47 -0.36 3.29
CA VAL A 158 11.29 -0.80 4.40
C VAL A 158 10.55 -1.85 5.23
N ASN A 159 11.24 -2.95 5.57
CA ASN A 159 10.71 -3.96 6.46
C ASN A 159 10.99 -3.66 7.95
N THR A 160 10.50 -4.50 8.85
CA THR A 160 10.63 -4.32 10.32
C THR A 160 12.07 -4.37 10.83
N ILE A 161 13.00 -4.94 10.07
CA ILE A 161 14.43 -5.02 10.43
C ILE A 161 15.30 -4.00 9.70
N GLY A 162 14.70 -3.08 8.94
CA GLY A 162 15.40 -1.99 8.26
C GLY A 162 15.99 -2.35 6.90
N ASP A 163 15.66 -3.51 6.33
CA ASP A 163 15.99 -3.81 4.95
C ASP A 163 15.03 -3.10 4.00
N ILE A 164 15.51 -2.74 2.80
CA ILE A 164 14.75 -1.92 1.86
C ILE A 164 14.70 -2.61 0.51
N GLY A 165 13.49 -2.92 0.03
CA GLY A 165 13.23 -3.35 -1.34
C GLY A 165 12.83 -2.18 -2.23
N PHE A 166 13.21 -2.20 -3.50
CA PHE A 166 12.92 -1.11 -4.44
C PHE A 166 13.01 -1.55 -5.91
N GLU A 167 12.43 -0.75 -6.79
CA GLU A 167 12.71 -0.80 -8.23
C GLU A 167 13.93 0.09 -8.53
N ALA A 168 14.86 -0.43 -9.31
CA ALA A 168 16.03 0.29 -9.82
C ALA A 168 15.87 0.48 -11.34
N SER A 169 15.88 1.72 -11.82
CA SER A 169 15.83 2.05 -13.24
C SER A 169 17.22 2.45 -13.75
N PHE A 170 17.63 1.86 -14.87
CA PHE A 170 18.87 2.12 -15.57
C PHE A 170 18.57 2.69 -16.96
N SER A 171 19.58 3.21 -17.65
CA SER A 171 19.45 3.63 -19.05
C SER A 171 19.09 2.46 -19.98
N SER A 172 19.46 1.23 -19.60
CA SER A 172 19.16 -0.01 -20.35
C SER A 172 17.78 -0.58 -20.06
N GLY A 173 17.29 -0.48 -18.82
CA GLY A 173 16.06 -1.15 -18.39
C GLY A 173 15.85 -1.04 -16.89
N ARG A 174 15.24 -2.06 -16.27
CA ARG A 174 14.83 -2.07 -14.86
C ARG A 174 15.26 -3.34 -14.13
N ALA A 175 15.43 -3.20 -12.82
CA ALA A 175 15.62 -4.34 -11.91
C ALA A 175 14.81 -4.15 -10.62
N TYR A 176 14.42 -5.27 -10.00
CA TYR A 176 14.07 -5.32 -8.58
C TYR A 176 15.33 -5.56 -7.79
N ALA A 177 15.54 -4.82 -6.76
CA ALA A 177 16.68 -4.92 -5.89
C ALA A 177 16.27 -4.75 -4.42
N ALA A 178 17.08 -5.27 -3.52
CA ALA A 178 16.95 -5.00 -2.11
C ALA A 178 18.32 -4.78 -1.46
N ARG A 179 18.32 -3.93 -0.44
CA ARG A 179 19.44 -3.68 0.45
C ARG A 179 19.19 -4.41 1.76
N ILE A 180 19.90 -5.51 1.95
CA ILE A 180 19.77 -6.43 3.08
C ILE A 180 21.02 -6.33 3.94
N GLY A 181 20.89 -5.97 5.22
CA GLY A 181 22.02 -5.86 6.13
C GLY A 181 23.12 -4.92 5.62
N GLY A 182 22.78 -3.90 4.84
CA GLY A 182 23.71 -2.95 4.27
C GLY A 182 24.27 -3.31 2.89
N THR A 183 24.00 -4.50 2.35
CA THR A 183 24.45 -4.96 1.03
C THR A 183 23.28 -4.95 0.04
N THR A 184 23.51 -4.36 -1.15
CA THR A 184 22.50 -4.31 -2.21
C THR A 184 22.73 -5.41 -3.23
N SER A 185 21.64 -6.12 -3.60
CA SER A 185 21.65 -7.14 -4.65
C SER A 185 20.42 -7.02 -5.55
N ILE A 186 20.55 -7.47 -6.80
CA ILE A 186 19.46 -7.60 -7.76
C ILE A 186 18.74 -8.92 -7.52
N TYR A 187 17.43 -8.88 -7.41
CA TYR A 187 16.54 -10.05 -7.30
C TYR A 187 16.06 -10.50 -8.68
N ALA A 188 15.76 -9.55 -9.55
CA ALA A 188 15.39 -9.80 -10.94
C ALA A 188 15.67 -8.54 -11.77
N GLY A 189 16.00 -8.71 -13.03
CA GLY A 189 16.09 -7.63 -14.01
C GLY A 189 15.32 -7.98 -15.27
N ASP A 190 14.93 -6.98 -16.07
CA ASP A 190 14.48 -7.23 -17.42
C ASP A 190 15.64 -7.67 -18.31
N ALA A 191 15.33 -8.16 -19.53
CA ALA A 191 16.34 -8.69 -20.44
C ALA A 191 17.36 -7.64 -20.92
N ALA A 192 17.02 -6.35 -20.82
CA ALA A 192 17.90 -5.25 -21.16
C ALA A 192 18.92 -4.94 -20.03
N THR A 193 18.55 -5.21 -18.79
CA THR A 193 19.40 -5.00 -17.61
C THR A 193 20.17 -6.25 -17.23
N VAL A 194 19.54 -7.44 -17.28
CA VAL A 194 20.13 -8.74 -16.96
C VAL A 194 20.06 -9.64 -18.20
N PRO A 195 21.17 -9.81 -18.94
CA PRO A 195 21.21 -10.66 -20.14
C PRO A 195 20.76 -12.09 -19.84
N GLY A 196 19.83 -12.59 -20.64
CA GLY A 196 19.26 -13.94 -20.45
C GLY A 196 18.04 -13.99 -19.52
N SER A 197 17.64 -12.88 -18.95
CA SER A 197 16.38 -12.79 -18.20
C SER A 197 15.19 -13.09 -19.13
N PRO A 198 14.18 -13.86 -18.66
CA PRO A 198 12.96 -14.10 -19.42
C PRO A 198 12.00 -12.90 -19.42
N TYR A 199 12.27 -11.86 -18.60
CA TYR A 199 11.37 -10.74 -18.40
C TYR A 199 11.69 -9.63 -19.40
N THR A 200 10.66 -9.16 -20.09
CA THR A 200 10.76 -8.03 -21.04
C THR A 200 10.38 -6.70 -20.38
N TYR A 201 9.64 -6.76 -19.27
CA TYR A 201 9.26 -5.59 -18.49
C TYR A 201 8.95 -5.97 -17.04
N LEU A 202 9.31 -5.10 -16.13
CA LEU A 202 9.06 -5.20 -14.69
C LEU A 202 8.09 -4.08 -14.27
N TYR A 203 7.00 -4.45 -13.59
CA TYR A 203 6.00 -3.50 -13.07
C TYR A 203 6.30 -3.15 -11.61
N THR A 204 5.44 -2.37 -10.97
CA THR A 204 5.58 -1.92 -9.58
C THR A 204 5.73 -3.09 -8.61
N PRO A 205 6.84 -3.17 -7.82
CA PRO A 205 7.06 -4.21 -6.85
C PRO A 205 6.36 -3.93 -5.51
N SER A 206 6.17 -4.98 -4.72
CA SER A 206 5.89 -4.94 -3.29
C SER A 206 6.94 -5.76 -2.54
N PHE A 207 7.29 -5.36 -1.30
CA PHE A 207 8.35 -5.95 -0.48
C PHE A 207 7.83 -6.26 0.91
N ASN A 208 8.33 -7.33 1.55
CA ASN A 208 7.89 -7.77 2.87
C ASN A 208 9.05 -8.01 3.86
N THR A 209 8.74 -8.36 5.11
CA THR A 209 9.71 -8.54 6.20
C THR A 209 10.66 -9.70 5.99
N VAL A 210 10.27 -10.72 5.24
CA VAL A 210 11.16 -11.86 4.90
C VAL A 210 12.00 -11.59 3.64
N ALA A 211 12.12 -10.31 3.26
CA ALA A 211 12.91 -9.85 2.14
C ALA A 211 12.53 -10.53 0.80
N THR A 212 11.24 -10.74 0.58
CA THR A 212 10.69 -11.20 -0.69
C THR A 212 10.13 -10.01 -1.46
N ILE A 213 10.33 -9.99 -2.76
CA ILE A 213 9.70 -9.03 -3.69
C ILE A 213 8.61 -9.76 -4.46
N ALA A 214 7.42 -9.18 -4.56
CA ALA A 214 6.37 -9.65 -5.45
C ALA A 214 6.04 -8.59 -6.49
N ALA A 215 5.79 -9.02 -7.72
CA ALA A 215 5.43 -8.10 -8.79
C ALA A 215 4.74 -8.81 -9.95
N LYS A 216 4.04 -8.00 -10.76
CA LYS A 216 3.69 -8.36 -12.13
C LYS A 216 4.93 -8.21 -13.01
N VAL A 217 5.13 -9.17 -13.91
CA VAL A 217 6.19 -9.12 -14.93
C VAL A 217 5.62 -9.49 -16.30
N ALA A 218 6.21 -8.93 -17.35
CA ALA A 218 5.90 -9.33 -18.72
C ALA A 218 7.00 -10.26 -19.26
N THR A 219 6.59 -11.24 -20.07
CA THR A 219 7.48 -12.17 -20.77
C THR A 219 7.32 -12.07 -22.31
N SER A 220 6.50 -11.15 -22.79
CA SER A 220 6.32 -10.83 -24.22
C SER A 220 6.86 -9.46 -24.55
N VAL A 221 7.32 -9.27 -25.78
CA VAL A 221 7.94 -8.02 -26.27
C VAL A 221 6.99 -6.82 -26.18
N ASP A 222 5.70 -7.06 -26.36
CA ASP A 222 4.65 -6.03 -26.26
C ASP A 222 4.33 -5.60 -24.82
N GLN A 223 4.92 -6.27 -23.83
CA GLN A 223 4.77 -6.01 -22.38
C GLN A 223 3.37 -6.25 -21.80
N PHE A 224 2.37 -6.59 -22.60
CA PHE A 224 0.97 -6.69 -22.19
C PHE A 224 0.37 -8.08 -22.41
N THR A 225 0.79 -8.79 -23.46
CA THR A 225 0.13 -10.03 -23.86
C THR A 225 0.43 -11.17 -22.90
N LYS A 226 1.71 -11.44 -22.59
CA LYS A 226 2.10 -12.51 -21.66
C LYS A 226 2.59 -11.90 -20.36
N VAL A 227 1.78 -12.04 -19.31
CA VAL A 227 2.08 -11.46 -18.00
C VAL A 227 1.89 -12.50 -16.90
N GLU A 228 2.73 -12.37 -15.88
CA GLU A 228 2.77 -13.24 -14.73
C GLU A 228 2.85 -12.42 -13.44
N ILE A 229 2.34 -12.96 -12.35
CA ILE A 229 2.62 -12.49 -10.99
C ILE A 229 3.63 -13.45 -10.38
N ARG A 230 4.76 -12.91 -9.91
CA ARG A 230 5.85 -13.71 -9.35
C ARG A 230 6.32 -13.17 -8.01
N ARG A 231 6.89 -14.05 -7.21
CA ARG A 231 7.71 -13.74 -6.03
C ARG A 231 9.17 -13.98 -6.38
N PHE A 232 10.04 -13.10 -5.91
CA PHE A 232 11.49 -13.12 -6.14
C PHE A 232 12.21 -13.17 -4.81
N ALA A 233 13.22 -14.01 -4.70
CA ALA A 233 14.07 -14.18 -3.54
C ALA A 233 15.47 -13.57 -3.78
N SER A 234 16.22 -13.37 -2.71
CA SER A 234 17.55 -12.73 -2.72
C SER A 234 18.62 -13.52 -3.49
N ASP A 235 18.41 -14.81 -3.70
CA ASP A 235 19.28 -15.68 -4.49
C ASP A 235 19.02 -15.60 -6.02
N GLY A 236 18.11 -14.74 -6.45
CA GLY A 236 17.69 -14.57 -7.84
C GLY A 236 16.65 -15.60 -8.30
N SER A 237 16.24 -16.52 -7.43
CA SER A 237 15.15 -17.46 -7.75
C SER A 237 13.81 -16.78 -7.79
N SER A 238 12.85 -17.33 -8.55
CA SER A 238 11.50 -16.81 -8.57
C SER A 238 10.46 -17.93 -8.59
N VAL A 239 9.31 -17.65 -7.98
CA VAL A 239 8.16 -18.55 -7.93
C VAL A 239 7.00 -17.92 -8.68
N LEU A 240 6.42 -18.65 -9.64
CA LEU A 240 5.19 -18.26 -10.33
C LEU A 240 4.01 -18.35 -9.34
N VAL A 241 3.26 -17.28 -9.19
CA VAL A 241 2.04 -17.24 -8.35
C VAL A 241 0.80 -17.33 -9.24
N LEU A 242 0.72 -16.47 -10.25
CA LEU A 242 -0.39 -16.45 -11.22
C LEU A 242 0.17 -16.18 -12.63
N ALA A 243 -0.47 -16.74 -13.64
CA ALA A 243 -0.22 -16.43 -15.04
C ALA A 243 -1.51 -16.03 -15.72
N ASN A 244 -1.45 -15.17 -16.73
CA ASN A 244 -2.60 -14.90 -17.56
C ASN A 244 -2.79 -16.01 -18.63
N GLN A 245 -3.95 -16.01 -19.28
CA GLN A 245 -4.35 -17.03 -20.25
C GLN A 245 -3.41 -17.13 -21.49
N ALA A 246 -2.77 -16.03 -21.86
CA ALA A 246 -1.79 -16.02 -22.94
C ALA A 246 -0.45 -16.69 -22.54
N THR A 247 -0.14 -16.74 -21.26
CA THR A 247 1.03 -17.46 -20.70
C THR A 247 0.69 -18.91 -20.35
N ASP A 248 -0.41 -19.15 -19.66
CA ASP A 248 -0.96 -20.49 -19.38
C ASP A 248 -2.41 -20.56 -19.88
N PRO A 249 -2.72 -21.29 -20.96
CA PRO A 249 -4.09 -21.40 -21.50
C PRO A 249 -5.13 -21.94 -20.51
N ARG A 250 -4.72 -22.58 -19.41
CA ARG A 250 -5.61 -23.07 -18.36
C ARG A 250 -5.95 -21.98 -17.32
N SER A 251 -5.26 -20.84 -17.36
CA SER A 251 -5.53 -19.75 -16.44
C SER A 251 -6.97 -19.22 -16.62
N PRO A 252 -7.71 -18.99 -15.53
CA PRO A 252 -9.02 -18.35 -15.61
C PRO A 252 -8.95 -16.83 -15.78
N TYR A 253 -7.75 -16.23 -15.93
CA TYR A 253 -7.56 -14.78 -15.96
C TYR A 253 -6.90 -14.34 -17.27
N THR A 254 -7.43 -13.28 -17.89
CA THR A 254 -6.88 -12.69 -19.11
C THR A 254 -5.87 -11.59 -18.85
N LYS A 255 -6.06 -10.83 -17.75
CA LYS A 255 -5.24 -9.66 -17.39
C LYS A 255 -5.04 -9.57 -15.89
N PHE A 256 -3.96 -8.89 -15.48
CA PHE A 256 -3.72 -8.43 -14.12
C PHE A 256 -3.44 -6.92 -14.16
N ASP A 257 -3.87 -6.19 -13.13
CA ASP A 257 -3.49 -4.80 -12.94
C ASP A 257 -1.98 -4.68 -12.66
N ASN A 258 -1.43 -3.47 -12.72
CA ASN A 258 0.02 -3.27 -12.74
C ASN A 258 0.69 -3.45 -11.38
N SER A 259 -0.06 -3.31 -10.29
CA SER A 259 0.48 -3.35 -8.92
C SER A 259 -0.12 -4.50 -8.15
N VAL A 260 0.70 -5.11 -7.31
CA VAL A 260 0.33 -6.18 -6.39
C VAL A 260 0.57 -5.73 -4.96
N ALA A 261 -0.14 -6.34 -4.00
CA ALA A 261 0.20 -6.26 -2.59
C ALA A 261 0.77 -7.60 -2.12
N LEU A 262 1.78 -7.57 -1.27
CA LEU A 262 2.44 -8.72 -0.70
C LEU A 262 2.30 -8.70 0.83
N GLY A 263 1.66 -9.73 1.39
CA GLY A 263 1.62 -9.96 2.83
C GLY A 263 2.92 -10.57 3.36
N GLU A 264 3.11 -10.48 4.67
CA GLU A 264 4.31 -10.98 5.34
C GLU A 264 4.48 -12.51 5.23
N ASN A 265 3.37 -13.23 5.11
CA ASN A 265 3.34 -14.68 4.87
C ASN A 265 3.59 -15.09 3.40
N GLY A 266 3.87 -14.12 2.51
CA GLY A 266 4.09 -14.34 1.08
C GLY A 266 2.80 -14.47 0.25
N THR A 267 1.63 -14.26 0.84
CA THR A 267 0.36 -14.20 0.10
C THR A 267 0.26 -12.90 -0.68
N ILE A 268 -0.26 -12.96 -1.90
CA ILE A 268 -0.39 -11.81 -2.80
C ILE A 268 -1.86 -11.44 -2.97
N ALA A 269 -2.17 -10.14 -2.97
CA ALA A 269 -3.44 -9.63 -3.47
C ALA A 269 -3.22 -8.86 -4.78
N VAL A 270 -4.12 -9.05 -5.74
CA VAL A 270 -4.06 -8.41 -7.07
C VAL A 270 -5.46 -8.29 -7.68
N VAL A 271 -5.67 -7.27 -8.51
CA VAL A 271 -6.87 -7.17 -9.35
C VAL A 271 -6.60 -7.84 -10.69
N ALA A 272 -7.53 -8.67 -11.11
CA ALA A 272 -7.48 -9.42 -12.37
C ALA A 272 -8.74 -9.22 -13.21
N THR A 273 -8.68 -9.61 -14.47
CA THR A 273 -9.86 -9.75 -15.34
C THR A 273 -10.10 -11.23 -15.58
N ARG A 274 -11.27 -11.73 -15.19
CA ARG A 274 -11.69 -13.12 -15.35
C ARG A 274 -12.04 -13.43 -16.81
N ALA A 275 -11.56 -14.58 -17.32
CA ALA A 275 -11.70 -14.93 -18.74
C ALA A 275 -13.14 -15.30 -19.12
N SER A 276 -13.92 -15.90 -18.19
CA SER A 276 -15.25 -16.45 -18.48
C SER A 276 -16.31 -15.39 -18.79
N ASP A 277 -16.18 -14.18 -18.21
CA ASP A 277 -17.19 -13.12 -18.29
C ASP A 277 -16.61 -11.72 -18.44
N ASN A 278 -15.27 -11.61 -18.55
CA ASN A 278 -14.51 -10.35 -18.66
C ASN A 278 -14.73 -9.38 -17.49
N ARG A 279 -15.15 -9.87 -16.32
CA ARG A 279 -15.35 -9.06 -15.10
C ARG A 279 -14.04 -8.88 -14.35
N ARG A 280 -13.87 -7.71 -13.74
CA ARG A 280 -12.77 -7.47 -12.80
C ARG A 280 -13.04 -8.17 -11.49
N VAL A 281 -11.98 -8.73 -10.91
CA VAL A 281 -12.02 -9.49 -9.65
C VAL A 281 -10.81 -9.12 -8.79
N VAL A 282 -11.00 -9.06 -7.47
CA VAL A 282 -9.91 -8.98 -6.50
C VAL A 282 -9.56 -10.39 -6.08
N LEU A 283 -8.30 -10.74 -6.19
CA LEU A 283 -7.77 -12.08 -5.88
C LEU A 283 -6.81 -12.02 -4.70
N ARG A 284 -6.79 -13.10 -3.93
CA ARG A 284 -5.73 -13.47 -3.00
C ARG A 284 -5.14 -14.81 -3.41
N SER A 285 -3.80 -14.93 -3.48
CA SER A 285 -3.13 -16.18 -3.87
C SER A 285 -1.81 -16.37 -3.14
N ASP A 286 -1.52 -17.59 -2.70
CA ASP A 286 -0.23 -18.02 -2.19
C ASP A 286 0.63 -18.76 -3.24
N GLY A 287 0.09 -18.93 -4.47
CA GLY A 287 0.68 -19.68 -5.56
C GLY A 287 0.22 -21.14 -5.64
N VAL A 288 -0.49 -21.63 -4.63
CA VAL A 288 -1.11 -22.97 -4.59
C VAL A 288 -2.63 -22.84 -4.62
N THR A 289 -3.15 -21.97 -3.77
CA THR A 289 -4.58 -21.68 -3.65
C THR A 289 -4.84 -20.24 -4.07
N THR A 290 -5.83 -20.05 -4.92
CA THR A 290 -6.32 -18.72 -5.32
C THR A 290 -7.76 -18.55 -4.87
N ILE A 291 -8.04 -17.47 -4.15
CA ILE A 291 -9.35 -17.13 -3.61
C ILE A 291 -9.81 -15.83 -4.25
N GLU A 292 -11.02 -15.81 -4.78
CA GLU A 292 -11.68 -14.61 -5.23
C GLU A 292 -12.29 -13.89 -4.02
N ILE A 293 -11.82 -12.67 -3.74
CA ILE A 293 -12.28 -11.86 -2.61
C ILE A 293 -13.58 -11.13 -2.98
N ALA A 294 -13.59 -10.56 -4.19
CA ALA A 294 -14.74 -9.84 -4.73
C ALA A 294 -14.71 -9.88 -6.26
N ALA A 295 -15.88 -9.80 -6.87
CA ALA A 295 -16.04 -9.66 -8.31
C ALA A 295 -17.00 -8.51 -8.63
N VAL A 296 -16.74 -7.83 -9.74
CA VAL A 296 -17.68 -6.84 -10.28
C VAL A 296 -18.98 -7.53 -10.66
N ASP A 297 -20.07 -7.02 -10.11
CA ASP A 297 -21.44 -7.35 -10.51
C ASP A 297 -22.24 -6.04 -10.68
N PRO A 298 -22.63 -5.66 -11.92
CA PRO A 298 -23.27 -4.38 -12.19
C PRO A 298 -24.59 -4.15 -11.43
N ILE A 299 -25.22 -5.20 -10.93
CA ILE A 299 -26.45 -5.14 -10.12
C ILE A 299 -26.24 -5.59 -8.66
N GLY A 300 -25.02 -6.03 -8.34
CA GLY A 300 -24.63 -6.51 -7.02
C GLY A 300 -24.08 -5.41 -6.11
N THR A 301 -23.39 -5.86 -5.05
CA THR A 301 -22.74 -4.99 -4.07
C THR A 301 -21.56 -4.23 -4.70
N ILE A 302 -20.67 -4.91 -5.42
CA ILE A 302 -19.50 -4.33 -6.08
C ILE A 302 -19.83 -4.09 -7.54
N ARG A 303 -20.07 -2.84 -7.92
CA ARG A 303 -20.40 -2.45 -9.30
C ARG A 303 -19.20 -2.17 -10.18
N ASP A 304 -18.10 -1.76 -9.56
CA ASP A 304 -16.80 -1.56 -10.22
C ASP A 304 -15.68 -1.71 -9.18
N ILE A 305 -14.45 -1.97 -9.64
CA ILE A 305 -13.23 -2.01 -8.83
C ILE A 305 -12.26 -0.99 -9.41
N ASP A 306 -11.73 -0.09 -8.58
CA ASP A 306 -10.79 0.93 -9.00
C ASP A 306 -9.43 0.33 -9.43
N PHE A 307 -8.62 1.11 -10.18
CA PHE A 307 -7.32 0.68 -10.70
C PHE A 307 -6.17 0.82 -9.69
N PHE A 308 -6.47 1.12 -8.44
CA PHE A 308 -5.46 1.16 -7.39
C PHE A 308 -5.14 -0.23 -6.84
N ALA A 309 -3.88 -0.43 -6.43
CA ALA A 309 -3.48 -1.68 -5.81
C ALA A 309 -4.35 -1.97 -4.58
N PRO A 310 -4.79 -3.22 -4.36
CA PRO A 310 -5.32 -3.63 -3.08
C PRO A 310 -4.22 -3.59 -2.01
N ALA A 311 -4.60 -3.71 -0.75
CA ALA A 311 -3.69 -3.97 0.37
C ALA A 311 -4.05 -5.30 1.02
N ILE A 312 -3.09 -5.98 1.64
CA ILE A 312 -3.30 -7.27 2.30
C ILE A 312 -2.54 -7.31 3.62
N ASN A 313 -3.13 -7.92 4.65
CA ASN A 313 -2.46 -8.17 5.91
C ASN A 313 -2.21 -9.67 6.14
N ASP A 314 -1.54 -10.02 7.26
CA ASP A 314 -1.15 -11.39 7.59
C ASP A 314 -2.32 -12.33 7.89
N ARG A 315 -3.50 -11.76 8.19
CA ARG A 315 -4.75 -12.54 8.32
C ARG A 315 -5.33 -12.93 6.97
N GLY A 316 -4.75 -12.40 5.87
CA GLY A 316 -5.27 -12.56 4.52
C GLY A 316 -6.50 -11.71 4.23
N TRP A 317 -6.77 -10.68 5.04
CA TRP A 317 -7.78 -9.68 4.73
C TRP A 317 -7.26 -8.73 3.67
N VAL A 318 -8.08 -8.49 2.66
CA VAL A 318 -7.73 -7.65 1.51
C VAL A 318 -8.60 -6.41 1.51
N ALA A 319 -7.98 -5.23 1.66
CA ALA A 319 -8.62 -3.94 1.51
C ALA A 319 -8.48 -3.45 0.07
N PHE A 320 -9.54 -2.92 -0.53
CA PHE A 320 -9.54 -2.43 -1.91
C PHE A 320 -10.59 -1.36 -2.13
N ARG A 321 -10.34 -0.52 -3.14
CA ARG A 321 -11.28 0.50 -3.56
C ARG A 321 -12.23 -0.05 -4.61
N ALA A 322 -13.50 0.27 -4.45
CA ALA A 322 -14.56 -0.17 -5.35
C ALA A 322 -15.68 0.89 -5.46
N ARG A 323 -16.65 0.62 -6.30
CA ARG A 323 -17.91 1.37 -6.40
C ARG A 323 -19.08 0.46 -6.08
N ASP A 324 -20.00 0.96 -5.27
CA ASP A 324 -21.30 0.35 -4.97
C ASP A 324 -22.46 1.21 -5.52
N ALA A 325 -23.66 1.00 -4.99
CA ALA A 325 -24.83 1.80 -5.35
C ALA A 325 -24.74 3.25 -4.87
N ALA A 326 -23.99 3.50 -3.79
CA ALA A 326 -23.84 4.83 -3.19
C ALA A 326 -22.63 5.60 -3.73
N GLY A 327 -21.77 4.95 -4.53
CA GLY A 327 -20.57 5.57 -5.09
C GLY A 327 -19.29 4.84 -4.75
N GLN A 328 -18.17 5.57 -4.63
CA GLN A 328 -16.88 5.00 -4.27
C GLN A 328 -16.86 4.59 -2.80
N ALA A 329 -16.24 3.45 -2.52
CA ALA A 329 -16.06 2.92 -1.16
C ALA A 329 -14.77 2.09 -1.04
N ILE A 330 -14.31 1.91 0.19
CA ILE A 330 -13.26 0.96 0.56
C ILE A 330 -13.94 -0.25 1.20
N TYR A 331 -13.59 -1.41 0.71
CA TYR A 331 -14.07 -2.71 1.17
C TYR A 331 -12.93 -3.54 1.73
N VAL A 332 -13.25 -4.40 2.69
CA VAL A 332 -12.36 -5.45 3.20
C VAL A 332 -13.04 -6.80 3.02
N GLY A 333 -12.31 -7.76 2.49
CA GLY A 333 -12.80 -9.12 2.29
C GLY A 333 -11.75 -10.18 2.61
N ASP A 334 -12.22 -11.40 2.92
CA ASP A 334 -11.38 -12.58 3.17
C ASP A 334 -11.67 -13.75 2.20
N GLY A 335 -12.63 -13.55 1.28
CA GLY A 335 -13.13 -14.54 0.34
C GLY A 335 -14.37 -15.32 0.84
N SER A 336 -14.72 -15.21 2.12
CA SER A 336 -15.95 -15.76 2.69
C SER A 336 -16.97 -14.66 3.03
N ALA A 337 -16.48 -13.49 3.40
CA ALA A 337 -17.26 -12.31 3.77
C ALA A 337 -16.67 -11.04 3.14
N LEU A 338 -17.48 -10.01 3.06
CA LEU A 338 -17.12 -8.69 2.54
C LEU A 338 -17.77 -7.63 3.42
N VAL A 339 -16.97 -6.67 3.90
CA VAL A 339 -17.43 -5.54 4.73
C VAL A 339 -17.08 -4.24 4.02
N ARG A 340 -18.02 -3.30 3.96
CA ARG A 340 -17.79 -1.91 3.53
C ARG A 340 -17.21 -1.14 4.72
N ALA A 341 -15.97 -0.72 4.60
CA ALA A 341 -15.29 0.00 5.68
C ALA A 341 -15.73 1.47 5.74
N ILE A 342 -15.70 2.16 4.60
CA ILE A 342 -16.05 3.59 4.48
C ILE A 342 -16.40 3.89 3.02
N GLY A 343 -17.24 4.87 2.75
CA GLY A 343 -17.56 5.25 1.38
C GLY A 343 -18.08 6.67 1.22
N ASN A 344 -18.37 7.01 -0.02
CA ASN A 344 -18.96 8.29 -0.38
C ASN A 344 -20.22 8.55 0.46
N ALA A 345 -20.36 9.77 0.93
CA ALA A 345 -21.43 10.28 1.77
C ALA A 345 -21.47 9.74 3.22
N ASP A 346 -20.52 8.91 3.66
CA ASP A 346 -20.44 8.50 5.06
C ASP A 346 -20.05 9.69 5.94
N LEU A 347 -20.65 9.73 7.14
CA LEU A 347 -20.37 10.75 8.13
C LEU A 347 -19.07 10.45 8.87
N ILE A 348 -18.32 11.50 9.19
CA ILE A 348 -17.04 11.40 9.88
C ILE A 348 -16.80 12.65 10.73
N ASP A 349 -16.23 12.46 11.92
CA ASP A 349 -15.83 13.59 12.76
C ASP A 349 -14.50 14.16 12.29
N THR A 350 -14.41 15.50 12.27
CA THR A 350 -13.22 16.25 11.85
C THR A 350 -12.91 17.37 12.85
N ASP A 351 -11.76 18.02 12.68
CA ASP A 351 -11.36 19.22 13.42
C ASP A 351 -12.31 20.42 13.21
N LEU A 352 -13.06 20.43 12.09
CA LEU A 352 -14.05 21.44 11.76
C LEU A 352 -15.49 21.08 12.19
N GLY A 353 -15.66 19.94 12.87
CA GLY A 353 -16.94 19.38 13.30
C GLY A 353 -17.40 18.22 12.43
N PRO A 354 -18.71 17.87 12.47
CA PRO A 354 -19.27 16.77 11.70
C PRO A 354 -19.10 17.01 10.20
N GLY A 355 -18.35 16.11 9.55
CA GLY A 355 -18.06 16.14 8.13
C GLY A 355 -18.66 14.95 7.39
N GLN A 356 -18.42 14.92 6.11
CA GLN A 356 -18.88 13.89 5.19
C GLN A 356 -17.78 13.58 4.17
N ILE A 357 -17.57 12.29 3.92
CA ILE A 357 -16.64 11.82 2.90
C ILE A 357 -17.22 12.09 1.52
N GLY A 358 -16.45 12.72 0.62
CA GLY A 358 -16.92 12.97 -0.74
C GLY A 358 -16.14 14.03 -1.49
N GLN A 359 -16.70 14.42 -2.62
CA GLN A 359 -16.29 15.52 -3.48
C GLN A 359 -17.51 16.36 -3.85
N ASP A 360 -17.30 17.55 -4.38
CA ASP A 360 -18.34 18.48 -4.78
C ASP A 360 -19.19 17.93 -5.95
N ASN A 361 -18.62 17.04 -6.77
CA ASN A 361 -19.34 16.36 -7.83
C ASN A 361 -19.13 14.84 -7.79
N ASP A 362 -20.09 14.07 -8.34
CA ASP A 362 -20.12 12.61 -8.27
C ASP A 362 -19.13 11.93 -9.24
N ASN A 363 -18.48 12.68 -10.13
CA ASN A 363 -17.51 12.16 -11.10
C ASN A 363 -16.09 12.20 -10.57
N ASP A 364 -15.81 13.01 -9.56
CA ASP A 364 -14.47 13.16 -9.00
C ASP A 364 -14.12 12.00 -8.06
N ALA A 365 -12.82 11.76 -7.92
CA ALA A 365 -12.33 10.72 -7.06
C ALA A 365 -12.49 11.11 -5.58
N VAL A 366 -13.36 10.38 -4.87
CA VAL A 366 -13.60 10.57 -3.43
C VAL A 366 -12.37 10.19 -2.62
N PHE A 367 -11.73 9.09 -3.00
CA PHE A 367 -10.52 8.58 -2.34
C PHE A 367 -9.29 8.85 -3.18
N SER A 368 -8.21 9.23 -2.52
CA SER A 368 -6.88 9.39 -3.11
C SER A 368 -6.03 8.15 -2.85
N GLY A 369 -5.19 7.77 -3.81
CA GLY A 369 -4.23 6.68 -3.68
C GLY A 369 -4.84 5.31 -3.35
N ARG A 370 -3.99 4.40 -2.91
CA ARG A 370 -4.38 3.06 -2.42
C ARG A 370 -4.73 3.11 -0.93
N PRO A 371 -5.61 2.25 -0.43
CA PRO A 371 -5.73 2.01 1.02
C PRO A 371 -4.50 1.26 1.52
N ALA A 372 -4.21 1.36 2.82
CA ALA A 372 -3.27 0.50 3.52
C ALA A 372 -3.98 -0.20 4.68
N ILE A 373 -3.58 -1.43 5.02
CA ILE A 373 -4.17 -2.22 6.09
C ILE A 373 -3.08 -2.83 6.96
N ASN A 374 -3.15 -2.66 8.28
CA ASN A 374 -2.19 -3.24 9.22
C ASN A 374 -2.59 -4.65 9.69
N ALA A 375 -1.74 -5.27 10.51
CA ALA A 375 -1.96 -6.62 11.06
C ALA A 375 -3.22 -6.74 11.92
N ARG A 376 -3.72 -5.65 12.52
CA ARG A 376 -4.98 -5.64 13.27
C ARG A 376 -6.20 -5.55 12.36
N GLY A 377 -6.03 -5.01 11.16
CA GLY A 377 -7.08 -4.71 10.20
C GLY A 377 -7.44 -3.23 10.15
N ASP A 378 -6.75 -2.34 10.89
CA ASP A 378 -6.96 -0.91 10.77
C ASP A 378 -6.56 -0.45 9.37
N ILE A 379 -7.31 0.50 8.81
CA ILE A 379 -7.12 0.96 7.44
C ILE A 379 -6.73 2.43 7.44
N ALA A 380 -5.59 2.78 6.85
CA ALA A 380 -5.30 4.16 6.49
C ALA A 380 -5.84 4.46 5.08
N PHE A 381 -6.46 5.62 4.94
CA PHE A 381 -6.99 6.10 3.67
C PHE A 381 -6.98 7.62 3.59
N VAL A 382 -7.07 8.14 2.37
CA VAL A 382 -7.14 9.57 2.09
C VAL A 382 -8.44 9.84 1.33
N ALA A 383 -9.20 10.83 1.78
CA ALA A 383 -10.48 11.17 1.17
C ALA A 383 -10.75 12.68 1.16
N GLY A 384 -11.53 13.12 0.18
CA GLY A 384 -12.11 14.45 0.14
C GLY A 384 -13.16 14.64 1.25
N LEU A 385 -13.29 15.87 1.71
CA LEU A 385 -14.14 16.26 2.86
C LEU A 385 -14.98 17.50 2.55
N TYR A 386 -16.20 17.48 3.06
CA TYR A 386 -17.08 18.64 3.10
C TYR A 386 -17.95 18.62 4.37
N PRO A 387 -18.58 19.75 4.77
CA PRO A 387 -19.51 19.81 5.89
C PRO A 387 -20.67 18.84 5.70
N GLN A 388 -21.14 18.24 6.79
CA GLN A 388 -22.34 17.41 6.74
C GLN A 388 -23.53 18.19 6.13
N GLY A 389 -24.03 17.69 4.98
CA GLY A 389 -25.18 18.27 4.28
C GLY A 389 -24.87 19.49 3.41
N ASP A 390 -23.62 19.94 3.30
CA ASP A 390 -23.21 21.04 2.41
C ASP A 390 -22.07 20.62 1.49
N ARG A 391 -22.39 20.18 0.29
CA ARG A 391 -21.43 19.78 -0.76
C ARG A 391 -20.85 20.98 -1.54
N GLN A 392 -21.27 22.22 -1.26
CA GLN A 392 -20.76 23.41 -1.92
C GLN A 392 -19.48 23.95 -1.26
N THR A 393 -19.22 23.55 -0.01
CA THR A 393 -18.06 23.97 0.77
C THR A 393 -17.10 22.81 0.91
N GLU A 394 -16.02 22.78 0.13
CA GLU A 394 -14.98 21.78 0.26
C GLU A 394 -14.04 22.12 1.42
N TRP A 395 -13.80 21.15 2.31
CA TRP A 395 -12.84 21.29 3.42
C TRP A 395 -11.44 20.81 3.07
N GLY A 396 -11.23 20.32 1.84
CA GLY A 396 -9.98 19.74 1.36
C GLY A 396 -9.94 18.21 1.50
N SER A 397 -8.75 17.66 1.71
CA SER A 397 -8.54 16.23 1.85
C SER A 397 -8.05 15.87 3.26
N GLY A 398 -8.58 14.79 3.82
CA GLY A 398 -8.16 14.22 5.11
C GLY A 398 -7.45 12.89 4.95
N VAL A 399 -6.46 12.65 5.81
CA VAL A 399 -5.86 11.33 6.06
C VAL A 399 -6.53 10.77 7.30
N PHE A 400 -7.07 9.57 7.21
CA PHE A 400 -7.86 8.92 8.26
C PHE A 400 -7.33 7.53 8.57
N VAL A 401 -7.63 7.07 9.79
CA VAL A 401 -7.57 5.67 10.18
C VAL A 401 -8.97 5.20 10.52
N ALA A 402 -9.44 4.14 9.85
CA ALA A 402 -10.59 3.34 10.24
C ALA A 402 -10.11 2.19 11.13
N TYR A 403 -10.57 2.13 12.36
CA TYR A 403 -10.15 1.10 13.31
C TYR A 403 -10.97 -0.17 13.18
N ALA A 404 -10.28 -1.30 13.20
CA ALA A 404 -10.86 -2.64 13.19
C ALA A 404 -11.48 -2.98 14.55
N GLY A 405 -12.82 -3.00 14.62
CA GLY A 405 -13.57 -3.21 15.86
C GLY A 405 -13.85 -1.91 16.63
N ALA A 406 -14.70 -2.00 17.66
CA ALA A 406 -14.94 -0.86 18.54
C ALA A 406 -13.64 -0.51 19.27
N ARG A 407 -13.25 0.76 19.25
CA ARG A 407 -12.16 1.27 20.08
C ARG A 407 -12.60 1.06 21.53
N ASP A 408 -11.89 0.21 22.29
CA ASP A 408 -12.16 0.08 23.71
C ASP A 408 -12.01 1.46 24.35
N ALA A 409 -13.11 2.00 24.90
CA ALA A 409 -13.15 3.30 25.55
C ALA A 409 -12.22 3.40 26.80
N ILE A 410 -11.53 2.32 27.13
CA ILE A 410 -10.66 2.16 28.31
C ILE A 410 -9.38 3.01 28.20
N PHE A 411 -8.99 3.49 27.01
CA PHE A 411 -7.80 4.33 26.84
C PHE A 411 -8.08 5.83 26.66
N ALA A 412 -9.35 6.24 26.68
CA ALA A 412 -9.70 7.66 26.53
C ALA A 412 -9.63 8.45 27.85
N ASP A 413 -9.64 7.77 28.98
CA ASP A 413 -9.47 8.41 30.28
C ASP A 413 -7.99 8.33 30.67
N GLY A 414 -7.28 9.46 30.47
CA GLY A 414 -5.93 9.63 30.96
C GLY A 414 -5.86 9.25 32.43
N PHE A 415 -4.83 8.53 32.81
CA PHE A 415 -4.42 8.37 34.21
C PHE A 415 -4.12 9.77 34.77
N ASP A 416 -5.15 10.42 35.32
CA ASP A 416 -4.97 11.46 36.32
C ASP A 416 -4.69 10.74 37.66
N GLY A 417 -3.40 10.67 38.00
CA GLY A 417 -2.91 10.14 39.26
C GLY A 417 -1.59 10.81 39.60
#